data_dc2359b7b0b867714484ab662ea7ad26
#
_entry.id   dc2359b7b0b867714484ab662ea7ad26
#
_cell.length_a   1.000
_cell.length_b   1.000
_cell.length_c   1.000
_cell.angle_alpha   90.00
_cell.angle_beta   90.00
_cell.angle_gamma   90.00
#
_symmetry.space_group_name_H-M   'P 1'
#
loop_
_entity.id
_entity.type
_entity.pdbx_description
1 polymer ?
#
loop_
_entity_poly.entity_id
_entity_poly.type
_entity_poly.pdbx_seq_one_letter_code
_entity_poly.pdbx_strand_id
1 'polypeptide(L)'
;MASEEADREAQAARANLADLPTDADVQELGARSASWLVAQADGGYTIQLIVYTERSAALAYVRRQKNRRDFAMFKTLSQGRTVYVISYGYYASQSAADAAAAELPAEVGRIEPWVRPIGSVKTAISSIAQD
;
A
#
# COMPACT_ATOMS: atom_id res chain seq x y z
N MET A 1 15.91 -7.29 26.66
CA MET A 1 15.99 -7.06 26.16
C MET A 1 15.78 -7.22 25.75
N ALA A 2 15.14 -6.72 26.38
CA ALA A 2 15.30 -7.33 25.37
C ALA A 2 16.59 -7.64 25.47
N SER A 3 16.79 -8.70 25.73
CA SER A 3 18.14 -9.11 25.69
C SER A 3 18.89 -8.22 24.72
N GLU A 4 20.14 -8.22 24.81
CA GLU A 4 20.94 -7.50 23.86
C GLU A 4 20.59 -7.94 22.46
N GLU A 5 20.39 -9.24 22.28
CA GLU A 5 20.02 -9.77 20.98
C GLU A 5 18.67 -9.22 20.57
N ALA A 6 17.70 -9.30 21.45
CA ALA A 6 16.37 -8.80 21.11
C ALA A 6 16.41 -7.29 20.96
N ASP A 7 17.22 -6.60 21.76
CA ASP A 7 17.36 -5.16 21.61
C ASP A 7 18.01 -4.81 20.30
N ARG A 8 19.03 -5.54 19.91
CA ARG A 8 19.67 -5.27 18.65
C ARG A 8 18.74 -5.55 17.51
N GLU A 9 17.98 -6.63 17.63
CA GLU A 9 17.00 -6.92 16.61
C GLU A 9 15.90 -5.88 16.60
N ALA A 10 15.46 -5.46 17.76
CA ALA A 10 14.43 -4.43 17.84
C ALA A 10 14.96 -3.12 17.31
N GLN A 11 16.21 -2.81 17.61
CA GLN A 11 16.80 -1.59 17.08
C GLN A 11 17.01 -1.68 15.60
N ALA A 12 17.47 -2.82 15.12
CA ALA A 12 17.61 -3.03 13.69
C ALA A 12 16.25 -2.94 13.03
N ALA A 13 15.23 -3.53 13.66
CA ALA A 13 13.89 -3.46 13.14
C ALA A 13 13.39 -2.02 13.10
N ARG A 14 13.65 -1.26 14.18
CA ARG A 14 13.23 0.12 14.20
C ARG A 14 14.02 0.95 13.20
N ALA A 15 15.32 0.71 13.13
CA ALA A 15 16.15 1.43 12.18
C ALA A 15 15.78 1.09 10.76
N ASN A 16 15.31 -0.14 10.54
CA ASN A 16 15.00 -0.63 9.21
C ASN A 16 13.53 -0.89 9.02
N LEU A 17 12.68 -0.16 9.74
CA LEU A 17 11.23 -0.35 9.61
C LEU A 17 10.79 -0.21 8.17
N ALA A 18 11.42 0.69 7.43
CA ALA A 18 11.06 0.90 6.04
C ALA A 18 11.38 -0.31 5.18
N ASP A 19 12.30 -1.15 5.63
CA ASP A 19 12.74 -2.32 4.88
C ASP A 19 12.09 -3.61 5.34
N LEU A 20 11.21 -3.56 6.33
CA LEU A 20 10.53 -4.76 6.77
C LEU A 20 9.63 -5.27 5.66
N PRO A 21 9.45 -6.59 5.60
CA PRO A 21 8.59 -7.15 4.57
C PRO A 21 7.18 -6.60 4.66
N THR A 22 6.77 -5.90 3.63
CA THR A 22 5.44 -5.32 3.56
C THR A 22 4.48 -6.26 2.87
N ASP A 23 4.96 -6.94 1.83
CA ASP A 23 4.12 -7.84 1.08
C ASP A 23 3.55 -8.95 1.94
N ALA A 24 4.39 -9.55 2.80
CA ALA A 24 3.94 -10.66 3.64
C ALA A 24 2.86 -10.20 4.61
N ASP A 25 3.06 -9.05 5.24
CA ASP A 25 2.08 -8.54 6.21
C ASP A 25 0.77 -8.20 5.53
N VAL A 26 0.85 -7.60 4.35
CA VAL A 26 -0.34 -7.22 3.61
C VAL A 26 -1.11 -8.47 3.20
N GLN A 27 -0.40 -9.49 2.74
CA GLN A 27 -1.05 -10.74 2.34
C GLN A 27 -1.71 -11.42 3.52
N GLU A 28 -1.09 -11.36 4.69
CA GLU A 28 -1.69 -11.93 5.90
C GLU A 28 -3.02 -11.28 6.23
N LEU A 29 -3.15 -10.01 5.94
CA LEU A 29 -4.41 -9.30 6.17
C LEU A 29 -5.46 -9.62 5.12
N GLY A 30 -5.09 -10.32 4.06
CA GLY A 30 -6.01 -10.61 2.98
C GLY A 30 -6.08 -9.52 1.93
N ALA A 31 -5.19 -8.54 2.01
CA ALA A 31 -5.13 -7.47 1.03
C ALA A 31 -4.12 -7.80 -0.06
N ARG A 32 -4.06 -6.98 -1.08
CA ARG A 32 -3.15 -7.17 -2.20
C ARG A 32 -1.82 -6.51 -1.90
N SER A 33 -0.76 -7.09 -2.41
CA SER A 33 0.58 -6.60 -2.18
C SER A 33 1.10 -5.86 -3.40
N ALA A 34 2.31 -5.31 -3.28
CA ALA A 34 2.96 -4.65 -4.40
C ALA A 34 3.13 -5.60 -5.58
N SER A 35 3.44 -6.87 -5.29
CA SER A 35 3.63 -7.84 -6.38
C SER A 35 2.35 -8.03 -7.17
N TRP A 36 1.19 -7.98 -6.52
CA TRP A 36 -0.07 -8.07 -7.24
C TRP A 36 -0.24 -6.89 -8.19
N LEU A 37 0.10 -5.68 -7.70
CA LEU A 37 -0.04 -4.49 -8.53
C LEU A 37 0.89 -4.53 -9.73
N VAL A 38 2.12 -4.99 -9.51
CA VAL A 38 3.10 -5.08 -10.60
C VAL A 38 2.66 -6.08 -11.66
N ALA A 39 1.91 -7.09 -11.25
CA ALA A 39 1.46 -8.12 -12.17
C ALA A 39 0.31 -7.67 -13.07
N GLN A 40 -0.29 -6.52 -12.80
CA GLN A 40 -1.42 -6.05 -13.59
C GLN A 40 -0.94 -5.50 -14.94
N ALA A 41 -1.85 -5.49 -15.92
CA ALA A 41 -1.52 -4.99 -17.25
C ALA A 41 -1.25 -3.49 -17.19
N ASP A 42 -0.29 -3.03 -18.02
CA ASP A 42 0.23 -1.68 -17.94
C ASP A 42 -0.80 -0.60 -18.26
N GLY A 43 -1.79 -0.88 -19.09
CA GLY A 43 -2.72 0.15 -19.51
C GLY A 43 -3.81 0.49 -18.52
N GLY A 44 -3.83 -0.14 -17.36
CA GLY A 44 -4.92 0.04 -16.41
C GLY A 44 -4.69 1.12 -15.39
N TYR A 45 -5.60 1.18 -14.44
CA TYR A 45 -5.64 2.23 -13.42
C TYR A 45 -6.00 1.63 -12.07
N THR A 46 -5.56 2.31 -11.01
CA THR A 46 -6.00 1.99 -9.66
C THR A 46 -6.38 3.30 -8.97
N ILE A 47 -7.03 3.18 -7.82
CA ILE A 47 -7.45 4.37 -7.07
C ILE A 47 -6.58 4.48 -5.84
N GLN A 48 -5.80 5.55 -5.75
CA GLN A 48 -5.00 5.80 -4.55
C GLN A 48 -5.89 6.47 -3.52
N LEU A 49 -5.95 5.87 -2.34
CA LEU A 49 -6.85 6.35 -1.31
C LEU A 49 -6.16 7.25 -0.31
N ILE A 50 -5.04 6.79 0.25
CA ILE A 50 -4.42 7.49 1.35
C ILE A 50 -2.96 7.05 1.44
N VAL A 51 -2.14 7.95 1.99
CA VAL A 51 -0.71 7.68 2.18
C VAL A 51 -0.40 7.87 3.66
N TYR A 52 0.30 6.90 4.22
CA TYR A 52 0.75 6.97 5.61
C TYR A 52 2.26 7.04 5.65
N THR A 53 2.78 7.73 6.66
CA THR A 53 4.22 7.75 6.88
C THR A 53 4.67 6.63 7.78
N GLU A 54 3.72 5.93 8.43
CA GLU A 54 4.03 4.85 9.35
C GLU A 54 3.36 3.57 8.91
N ARG A 55 4.14 2.51 8.88
CA ARG A 55 3.67 1.21 8.45
C ARG A 55 2.50 0.70 9.29
N SER A 56 2.61 0.88 10.61
CA SER A 56 1.57 0.38 11.50
C SER A 56 0.24 1.08 11.27
N ALA A 57 0.28 2.37 10.95
CA ALA A 57 -0.95 3.11 10.67
C ALA A 57 -1.59 2.61 9.39
N ALA A 58 -0.78 2.34 8.38
CA ALA A 58 -1.30 1.84 7.11
C ALA A 58 -1.93 0.46 7.29
N LEU A 59 -1.23 -0.42 8.02
CA LEU A 59 -1.77 -1.76 8.27
C LEU A 59 -3.06 -1.70 9.08
N ALA A 60 -3.13 -0.79 10.04
CA ALA A 60 -4.34 -0.64 10.84
C ALA A 60 -5.51 -0.19 9.98
N TYR A 61 -5.25 0.71 9.04
CA TYR A 61 -6.29 1.15 8.12
C TYR A 61 -6.84 -0.03 7.33
N VAL A 62 -5.95 -0.83 6.74
CA VAL A 62 -6.38 -1.99 5.95
C VAL A 62 -7.12 -2.99 6.83
N ARG A 63 -6.63 -3.19 8.05
CA ARG A 63 -7.24 -4.17 8.95
C ARG A 63 -8.69 -3.82 9.28
N ARG A 64 -9.02 -2.53 9.27
CA ARG A 64 -10.39 -2.11 9.56
C ARG A 64 -11.34 -2.30 8.41
N GLN A 65 -10.84 -2.57 7.20
CA GLN A 65 -11.70 -2.68 6.03
C GLN A 65 -12.35 -4.04 5.99
N LYS A 66 -13.60 -4.08 5.51
CA LYS A 66 -14.33 -5.34 5.39
C LYS A 66 -13.88 -6.13 4.18
N ASN A 67 -13.68 -5.45 3.06
CA ASN A 67 -13.32 -6.10 1.80
C ASN A 67 -11.84 -5.91 1.53
N ARG A 68 -11.00 -6.48 2.39
CA ARG A 68 -9.56 -6.27 2.29
C ARG A 68 -8.99 -6.70 0.95
N ARG A 69 -9.64 -7.66 0.30
CA ARG A 69 -9.16 -8.15 -1.00
C ARG A 69 -9.16 -7.08 -2.07
N ASP A 70 -9.98 -6.04 -1.89
CA ASP A 70 -10.04 -4.95 -2.86
C ASP A 70 -8.98 -3.89 -2.59
N PHE A 71 -8.29 -3.98 -1.48
CA PHE A 71 -7.29 -2.99 -1.10
C PHE A 71 -5.90 -3.52 -1.40
N ALA A 72 -5.01 -2.61 -1.74
CA ALA A 72 -3.61 -2.93 -1.96
C ALA A 72 -2.76 -1.94 -1.17
N MET A 73 -1.58 -2.38 -0.77
CA MET A 73 -0.66 -1.54 -0.03
C MET A 73 0.74 -1.76 -0.56
N PHE A 74 1.47 -0.68 -0.75
CA PHE A 74 2.86 -0.78 -1.20
C PHE A 74 3.67 0.36 -0.60
N LYS A 75 4.99 0.17 -0.57
CA LYS A 75 5.92 1.19 -0.14
C LYS A 75 6.43 1.98 -1.33
N THR A 76 6.72 3.25 -1.10
CA THR A 76 7.40 4.06 -2.09
C THR A 76 8.18 5.15 -1.38
N LEU A 77 9.05 5.81 -2.13
CA LEU A 77 9.77 6.95 -1.61
C LEU A 77 9.04 8.23 -1.98
N SER A 78 8.93 9.12 -1.02
CA SER A 78 8.37 10.45 -1.24
C SER A 78 9.29 11.43 -0.56
N GLN A 79 9.95 12.27 -1.36
CA GLN A 79 10.89 13.26 -0.83
C GLN A 79 11.94 12.61 0.06
N GLY A 80 12.44 11.46 -0.37
CA GLY A 80 13.50 10.75 0.34
C GLY A 80 13.04 9.96 1.54
N ARG A 81 11.74 9.88 1.80
CA ARG A 81 11.19 9.17 2.93
C ARG A 81 10.30 8.04 2.46
N THR A 82 10.35 6.93 3.21
CA THR A 82 9.47 5.81 2.92
C THR A 82 8.05 6.14 3.36
N VAL A 83 7.10 5.95 2.46
CA VAL A 83 5.69 6.11 2.78
C VAL A 83 4.95 4.86 2.33
N TYR A 84 3.75 4.69 2.85
CA TYR A 84 2.92 3.51 2.62
C TYR A 84 1.64 3.96 1.97
N VAL A 85 1.42 3.47 0.76
CA VAL A 85 0.32 3.90 -0.08
C VAL A 85 -0.75 2.82 -0.08
N ILE A 86 -1.99 3.23 0.12
CA ILE A 86 -3.13 2.32 0.07
C ILE A 86 -3.94 2.66 -1.17
N SER A 87 -4.16 1.66 -2.00
CA SER A 87 -4.91 1.79 -3.22
C SER A 87 -6.07 0.81 -3.22
N TYR A 88 -6.97 0.99 -4.17
CA TYR A 88 -8.22 0.25 -4.23
C TYR A 88 -8.46 -0.17 -5.67
N GLY A 89 -8.60 -1.48 -5.88
CA GLY A 89 -9.02 -2.04 -7.14
C GLY A 89 -8.03 -1.89 -8.28
N TYR A 90 -8.41 -2.44 -9.39
CA TYR A 90 -7.68 -2.28 -10.64
C TYR A 90 -8.72 -2.22 -11.76
N TYR A 91 -8.57 -1.25 -12.66
CA TYR A 91 -9.56 -0.97 -13.68
C TYR A 91 -8.89 -0.86 -15.04
N ALA A 92 -9.55 -1.37 -16.06
CA ALA A 92 -8.95 -1.40 -17.38
C ALA A 92 -8.95 -0.03 -18.06
N SER A 93 -9.80 0.90 -17.59
CA SER A 93 -9.88 2.22 -18.19
C SER A 93 -10.01 3.27 -17.12
N GLN A 94 -9.66 4.50 -17.49
CA GLN A 94 -9.80 5.61 -16.56
C GLN A 94 -11.26 5.85 -16.21
N SER A 95 -12.16 5.72 -17.19
CA SER A 95 -13.57 5.97 -16.90
C SER A 95 -14.13 4.95 -15.93
N ALA A 96 -13.69 3.69 -16.03
CA ALA A 96 -14.13 2.68 -15.06
C ALA A 96 -13.61 2.99 -13.67
N ALA A 97 -12.35 3.45 -13.59
CA ALA A 97 -11.77 3.82 -12.29
C ALA A 97 -12.47 5.04 -11.71
N ASP A 98 -12.76 6.04 -12.54
CA ASP A 98 -13.48 7.22 -12.09
C ASP A 98 -14.86 6.87 -11.53
N ALA A 99 -15.57 5.99 -12.21
CA ALA A 99 -16.88 5.56 -11.76
C ALA A 99 -16.77 4.84 -10.42
N ALA A 100 -15.77 3.98 -10.27
CA ALA A 100 -15.56 3.27 -9.01
C ALA A 100 -15.19 4.23 -7.89
N ALA A 101 -14.38 5.25 -8.19
CA ALA A 101 -13.98 6.22 -7.19
C ALA A 101 -15.20 6.99 -6.66
N ALA A 102 -16.18 7.24 -7.51
CA ALA A 102 -17.39 7.94 -7.10
C ALA A 102 -18.27 7.08 -6.20
N GLU A 103 -18.06 5.76 -6.16
CA GLU A 103 -18.91 4.86 -5.42
C GLU A 103 -18.15 4.06 -4.38
N LEU A 104 -17.07 4.61 -3.85
CA LEU A 104 -16.29 3.92 -2.83
C LEU A 104 -17.15 3.65 -1.58
N PRO A 105 -16.90 2.51 -0.91
CA PRO A 105 -17.65 2.22 0.33
C PRO A 105 -17.41 3.28 1.38
N ALA A 106 -18.42 3.50 2.22
CA ALA A 106 -18.30 4.51 3.28
C ALA A 106 -17.18 4.20 4.25
N GLU A 107 -16.84 2.93 4.41
CA GLU A 107 -15.83 2.54 5.40
C GLU A 107 -14.43 2.97 5.00
N VAL A 108 -14.19 3.36 3.75
CA VAL A 108 -12.87 3.89 3.40
C VAL A 108 -12.61 5.24 4.09
N GLY A 109 -13.66 5.90 4.54
CA GLY A 109 -13.52 7.12 5.31
C GLY A 109 -13.47 8.35 4.44
N ARG A 110 -13.10 9.46 5.05
CA ARG A 110 -12.98 10.74 4.34
C ARG A 110 -11.63 10.79 3.67
N ILE A 111 -11.63 10.65 2.36
CA ILE A 111 -10.42 10.66 1.57
C ILE A 111 -10.69 11.41 0.30
N GLU A 112 -9.61 11.76 -0.41
CA GLU A 112 -9.70 12.31 -1.75
C GLU A 112 -9.10 11.29 -2.70
N PRO A 113 -9.94 10.43 -3.28
CA PRO A 113 -9.41 9.38 -4.12
C PRO A 113 -8.76 9.94 -5.37
N TRP A 114 -7.65 9.34 -5.76
CA TRP A 114 -6.90 9.76 -6.93
C TRP A 114 -6.79 8.59 -7.89
N VAL A 115 -7.46 8.70 -9.03
CA VAL A 115 -7.34 7.70 -10.08
C VAL A 115 -5.95 7.84 -10.69
N ARG A 116 -5.20 6.74 -10.70
CA ARG A 116 -3.79 6.79 -11.01
C ARG A 116 -3.44 5.71 -12.01
N PRO A 117 -2.70 6.03 -13.10
CA PRO A 117 -2.28 5.00 -14.04
C PRO A 117 -1.41 3.96 -13.35
N ILE A 118 -1.65 2.69 -13.67
CA ILE A 118 -0.91 1.61 -13.01
C ILE A 118 0.58 1.72 -13.31
N GLY A 119 0.96 2.25 -14.47
CA GLY A 119 2.37 2.44 -14.78
C GLY A 119 3.07 3.33 -13.79
N SER A 120 2.40 4.41 -13.33
CA SER A 120 3.01 5.28 -12.33
C SER A 120 3.13 4.60 -10.99
N VAL A 121 2.21 3.69 -10.68
CA VAL A 121 2.28 2.90 -9.45
C VAL A 121 3.44 1.93 -9.52
N LYS A 122 3.63 1.28 -10.66
CA LYS A 122 4.77 0.35 -10.82
C LYS A 122 6.09 1.08 -10.68
N THR A 123 6.18 2.29 -11.22
CA THR A 123 7.39 3.10 -11.05
C THR A 123 7.61 3.42 -9.58
N ALA A 124 6.56 3.81 -8.88
CA ALA A 124 6.68 4.12 -7.46
C ALA A 124 7.10 2.89 -6.66
N ILE A 125 6.56 1.72 -6.99
CA ILE A 125 6.90 0.48 -6.31
C ILE A 125 8.37 0.17 -6.51
N SER A 126 8.91 0.42 -7.69
CA SER A 126 10.30 0.08 -7.98
C SER A 126 11.30 1.04 -7.33
N SER A 127 10.83 2.12 -6.72
CA SER A 127 11.73 3.10 -6.11
C SER A 127 12.36 2.60 -4.81
N ILE A 128 11.82 1.54 -4.22
CA ILE A 128 12.33 1.01 -2.96
C ILE A 128 11.96 -0.47 -2.88
N ALA A 129 12.78 -1.24 -2.18
CA ALA A 129 12.49 -2.66 -2.00
C ALA A 129 11.22 -2.83 -1.18
N GLN A 130 10.36 -3.73 -1.62
CA GLN A 130 9.08 -3.97 -0.94
C GLN A 130 9.22 -5.01 0.16
N ASP A 131 10.16 -5.92 0.03
CA ASP A 131 10.41 -6.97 1.02
C ASP A 131 11.72 -6.78 1.75
#